data_8bf13b0e6f4aba9b015faf726e32c3e9
#
_entry.id   8bf13b0e6f4aba9b015faf726e32c3e9
#
_cell.length_a   1.000
_cell.length_b   1.000
_cell.length_c   1.000
_cell.angle_alpha   90.00
_cell.angle_beta   90.00
_cell.angle_gamma   90.00
#
_symmetry.space_group_name_H-M   'P 1'
#
loop_
_entity.id
_entity.type
_entity.pdbx_description
1 polymer ?
#
loop_
_entity_poly.entity_id
_entity_poly.type
_entity_poly.pdbx_seq_one_letter_code
_entity_poly.pdbx_strand_id
1 'polypeptide(L)'
;MAGISVLVLLGLLAACVVVVVLLLQFLARASLGVGGDDPLLREGLGQVRRRFGGCLVAALLIMIGGVVLNGLLPGWLGIPLTLAPGLAASVALLGFAVWPTAPQVGTGSTSASLIRRSAWSFGSRRLFAVPATVAAVYLGALATAAVVASPDDAGLMRAFAQTQGNLSSSATPFPGSFYGLPLAAMTIVVVVSAYAALRRMASSASILSSATEDLLRIDQQWRRIVTSIIVRISAAALLGYLGVTLVYAGSAMHRASDFTVNGGSATSWSAVGWVAAIAGLVSVLATAVLSGAAIAAVLSLRDQAVRPSGVPVGQSR
;
A
#
# COMPACT_ATOMS: atom_id res chain seq x y z
N MET A 1 -0.81 -30.27 -4.76
CA MET A 1 -1.59 -29.01 -4.74
C MET A 1 -1.40 -28.15 -3.48
N ALA A 2 -1.02 -28.70 -2.35
CA ALA A 2 -0.79 -27.95 -1.10
C ALA A 2 0.39 -26.96 -1.13
N GLY A 3 1.42 -27.21 -1.94
CA GLY A 3 2.69 -26.45 -1.83
C GLY A 3 2.62 -24.96 -2.21
N ILE A 4 1.92 -24.60 -3.30
CA ILE A 4 1.87 -23.18 -3.74
C ILE A 4 0.96 -22.35 -2.83
N SER A 5 -0.16 -22.92 -2.38
CA SER A 5 -1.04 -22.26 -1.40
C SER A 5 -0.32 -22.07 -0.06
N VAL A 6 0.52 -23.02 0.35
CA VAL A 6 1.35 -22.90 1.57
C VAL A 6 2.43 -21.84 1.41
N LEU A 7 3.10 -21.74 0.25
CA LEU A 7 4.12 -20.71 0.00
C LEU A 7 3.53 -19.29 -0.03
N VAL A 8 2.36 -19.11 -0.66
CA VAL A 8 1.66 -17.82 -0.65
C VAL A 8 1.19 -17.45 0.75
N LEU A 9 0.65 -18.42 1.49
CA LEU A 9 0.25 -18.22 2.89
C LEU A 9 1.45 -17.89 3.77
N LEU A 10 2.58 -18.60 3.61
CA LEU A 10 3.83 -18.34 4.31
C LEU A 10 4.41 -16.98 3.95
N GLY A 11 4.37 -16.57 2.66
CA GLY A 11 4.78 -15.24 2.22
C GLY A 11 3.93 -14.13 2.82
N LEU A 12 2.61 -14.32 2.87
CA LEU A 12 1.68 -13.38 3.48
C LEU A 12 1.89 -13.32 5.01
N LEU A 13 2.09 -14.46 5.64
CA LEU A 13 2.38 -14.56 7.07
C LEU A 13 3.73 -13.89 7.41
N ALA A 14 4.76 -14.14 6.58
CA ALA A 14 6.07 -13.49 6.74
C ALA A 14 5.96 -11.96 6.56
N ALA A 15 5.21 -11.48 5.57
CA ALA A 15 4.95 -10.05 5.40
C ALA A 15 4.20 -9.47 6.61
N CYS A 16 3.19 -10.14 7.13
CA CYS A 16 2.49 -9.74 8.36
C CYS A 16 3.43 -9.72 9.57
N VAL A 17 4.28 -10.74 9.73
CA VAL A 17 5.27 -10.80 10.83
C VAL A 17 6.27 -9.65 10.71
N VAL A 18 6.78 -9.36 9.51
CA VAL A 18 7.69 -8.22 9.29
C VAL A 18 7.00 -6.90 9.64
N VAL A 19 5.75 -6.69 9.21
CA VAL A 19 4.97 -5.50 9.55
C VAL A 19 4.76 -5.41 11.07
N VAL A 20 4.38 -6.50 11.73
CA VAL A 20 4.19 -6.54 13.19
C VAL A 20 5.50 -6.29 13.94
N VAL A 21 6.62 -6.90 13.52
CA VAL A 21 7.94 -6.67 14.14
C VAL A 21 8.37 -5.22 13.96
N LEU A 22 8.20 -4.63 12.77
CA LEU A 22 8.49 -3.22 12.53
C LEU A 22 7.58 -2.31 13.35
N LEU A 23 6.30 -2.68 13.51
CA LEU A 23 5.34 -1.98 14.34
C LEU A 23 5.74 -2.04 15.83
N LEU A 24 6.11 -3.21 16.33
CA LEU A 24 6.59 -3.40 17.68
C LEU A 24 7.90 -2.65 17.95
N GLN A 25 8.84 -2.68 17.01
CA GLN A 25 10.06 -1.87 17.06
C GLN A 25 9.76 -0.37 17.03
N PHE A 26 8.79 0.05 16.22
CA PHE A 26 8.30 1.43 16.19
C PHE A 26 7.72 1.82 17.54
N LEU A 27 6.85 1.00 18.13
CA LEU A 27 6.25 1.25 19.45
C LEU A 27 7.27 1.21 20.58
N ALA A 28 8.19 0.24 20.58
CA ALA A 28 9.25 0.12 21.60
C ALA A 28 10.25 1.29 21.54
N ARG A 29 10.75 1.64 20.35
CA ARG A 29 11.61 2.83 20.19
C ARG A 29 10.89 4.12 20.48
N ALA A 30 9.58 4.08 20.43
CA ALA A 30 8.68 5.16 20.74
C ALA A 30 8.67 5.54 22.22
N SER A 31 8.91 4.61 23.10
CA SER A 31 8.96 4.83 24.56
C SER A 31 10.32 5.39 25.05
N LEU A 32 11.38 5.24 24.25
CA LEU A 32 12.71 5.76 24.59
C LEU A 32 12.79 7.24 24.23
N GLY A 33 12.84 8.07 25.25
CA GLY A 33 12.69 9.52 25.27
C GLY A 33 13.33 10.31 24.13
N VAL A 34 12.59 11.26 23.63
CA VAL A 34 13.04 12.25 22.65
C VAL A 34 13.81 13.34 23.39
N GLY A 35 15.13 13.36 23.22
CA GLY A 35 15.98 14.45 23.70
C GLY A 35 16.01 15.60 22.69
N GLY A 36 15.04 16.49 22.73
CA GLY A 36 15.03 17.77 22.05
C GLY A 36 14.45 18.81 23.00
N ASP A 37 15.07 19.97 23.13
CA ASP A 37 14.72 20.96 24.15
C ASP A 37 13.46 21.79 23.83
N ASP A 38 12.86 21.63 22.64
CA ASP A 38 11.65 22.35 22.27
C ASP A 38 10.39 21.54 22.61
N PRO A 39 9.60 21.96 23.64
CA PRO A 39 8.39 21.26 24.06
C PRO A 39 7.29 21.23 23.00
N LEU A 40 7.22 22.25 22.14
CA LEU A 40 6.20 22.36 21.08
C LEU A 40 6.46 21.33 19.95
N LEU A 41 7.73 21.13 19.62
CA LEU A 41 8.14 20.14 18.64
C LEU A 41 7.87 18.71 19.13
N ARG A 42 8.09 18.47 20.43
CA ARG A 42 7.75 17.18 21.08
C ARG A 42 6.27 16.88 21.02
N GLU A 43 5.43 17.84 21.34
CA GLU A 43 3.99 17.66 21.35
C GLU A 43 3.46 17.37 19.93
N GLY A 44 3.93 18.13 18.93
CA GLY A 44 3.59 17.93 17.54
C GLY A 44 3.97 16.55 17.00
N LEU A 45 5.20 16.12 17.27
CA LEU A 45 5.68 14.79 16.87
C LEU A 45 4.92 13.67 17.60
N GLY A 46 4.58 13.88 18.87
CA GLY A 46 3.78 12.95 19.67
C GLY A 46 2.37 12.76 19.09
N GLN A 47 1.72 13.83 18.64
CA GLN A 47 0.42 13.76 17.99
C GLN A 47 0.46 12.99 16.68
N VAL A 48 1.40 13.31 15.79
CA VAL A 48 1.55 12.63 14.49
C VAL A 48 1.78 11.15 14.68
N ARG A 49 2.61 10.78 15.66
CA ARG A 49 2.90 9.39 15.99
C ARG A 49 1.68 8.63 16.51
N ARG A 50 0.89 9.21 17.42
CA ARG A 50 -0.36 8.61 17.90
C ARG A 50 -1.35 8.36 16.75
N ARG A 51 -1.44 9.31 15.82
CA ARG A 51 -2.30 9.22 14.63
C ARG A 51 -1.84 8.14 13.67
N PHE A 52 -0.55 8.11 13.37
CA PHE A 52 0.02 7.07 12.51
C PHE A 52 -0.15 5.68 13.14
N GLY A 53 0.11 5.56 14.44
CA GLY A 53 -0.15 4.32 15.19
C GLY A 53 -1.62 3.91 15.13
N GLY A 54 -2.55 4.86 15.32
CA GLY A 54 -3.99 4.61 15.20
C GLY A 54 -4.39 4.11 13.80
N CYS A 55 -3.87 4.73 12.73
CA CYS A 55 -4.11 4.30 11.36
C CYS A 55 -3.57 2.88 11.10
N LEU A 56 -2.39 2.56 11.63
CA LEU A 56 -1.82 1.21 11.51
C LEU A 56 -2.63 0.16 12.27
N VAL A 57 -3.07 0.46 13.47
CA VAL A 57 -3.94 -0.43 14.25
C VAL A 57 -5.26 -0.65 13.52
N ALA A 58 -5.89 0.40 13.00
CA ALA A 58 -7.12 0.28 12.21
C ALA A 58 -6.90 -0.58 10.95
N ALA A 59 -5.80 -0.37 10.22
CA ALA A 59 -5.45 -1.18 9.06
C ALA A 59 -5.25 -2.66 9.43
N LEU A 60 -4.58 -2.94 10.54
CA LEU A 60 -4.36 -4.30 11.04
C LEU A 60 -5.69 -4.97 11.44
N LEU A 61 -6.58 -4.25 12.14
CA LEU A 61 -7.90 -4.75 12.50
C LEU A 61 -8.75 -5.10 11.27
N ILE A 62 -8.67 -4.29 10.21
CA ILE A 62 -9.35 -4.57 8.93
C ILE A 62 -8.77 -5.84 8.28
N MET A 63 -7.46 -6.01 8.30
CA MET A 63 -6.83 -7.23 7.78
C MET A 63 -7.27 -8.46 8.55
N ILE A 64 -7.25 -8.42 9.87
CA ILE A 64 -7.72 -9.51 10.74
C ILE A 64 -9.21 -9.76 10.50
N GLY A 65 -10.02 -8.69 10.43
CA GLY A 65 -11.43 -8.78 10.13
C GLY A 65 -11.72 -9.46 8.79
N GLY A 66 -10.94 -9.15 7.75
CA GLY A 66 -11.02 -9.81 6.44
C GLY A 66 -10.74 -11.32 6.51
N VAL A 67 -9.73 -11.73 7.27
CA VAL A 67 -9.41 -13.15 7.50
C VAL A 67 -10.54 -13.85 8.26
N VAL A 68 -11.04 -13.25 9.33
CA VAL A 68 -12.14 -13.79 10.15
C VAL A 68 -13.41 -13.90 9.32
N LEU A 69 -13.80 -12.84 8.61
CA LEU A 69 -14.99 -12.85 7.75
C LEU A 69 -14.89 -13.89 6.63
N ASN A 70 -13.69 -14.08 6.07
CA ASN A 70 -13.47 -15.13 5.08
C ASN A 70 -13.71 -16.55 5.64
N GLY A 71 -13.35 -16.76 6.91
CA GLY A 71 -13.62 -18.03 7.60
C GLY A 71 -15.10 -18.21 7.96
N LEU A 72 -15.79 -17.12 8.34
CA LEU A 72 -17.21 -17.15 8.71
C LEU A 72 -18.17 -17.19 7.52
N LEU A 73 -17.75 -16.70 6.36
CA LEU A 73 -18.56 -16.57 5.14
C LEU A 73 -17.97 -17.36 3.97
N PRO A 74 -17.90 -18.70 4.04
CA PRO A 74 -17.30 -19.52 2.97
C PRO A 74 -18.02 -19.35 1.63
N GLY A 75 -19.32 -19.04 1.63
CA GLY A 75 -20.10 -18.78 0.41
C GLY A 75 -19.66 -17.52 -0.36
N TRP A 76 -18.87 -16.63 0.25
CA TRP A 76 -18.32 -15.45 -0.41
C TRP A 76 -16.98 -15.73 -1.13
N LEU A 77 -16.55 -16.98 -1.12
CA LEU A 77 -15.48 -17.51 -1.98
C LEU A 77 -14.18 -16.70 -1.94
N GLY A 78 -13.84 -16.11 -0.80
CA GLY A 78 -12.61 -15.36 -0.61
C GLY A 78 -12.70 -13.85 -0.85
N ILE A 79 -13.85 -13.29 -1.23
CA ILE A 79 -14.01 -11.85 -1.46
C ILE A 79 -13.60 -11.01 -0.24
N PRO A 80 -13.99 -11.31 1.02
CA PRO A 80 -13.57 -10.53 2.18
C PRO A 80 -12.05 -10.43 2.31
N LEU A 81 -11.36 -11.54 2.08
CA LEU A 81 -9.90 -11.59 2.14
C LEU A 81 -9.25 -10.78 1.01
N THR A 82 -9.82 -10.82 -0.19
CA THR A 82 -9.29 -10.06 -1.34
C THR A 82 -9.47 -8.56 -1.19
N LEU A 83 -10.54 -8.09 -0.53
CA LEU A 83 -10.80 -6.66 -0.33
C LEU A 83 -10.06 -6.07 0.88
N ALA A 84 -9.74 -6.89 1.89
CA ALA A 84 -9.15 -6.42 3.14
C ALA A 84 -7.89 -5.57 2.98
N PRO A 85 -6.89 -5.90 2.13
CA PRO A 85 -5.68 -5.09 1.97
C PRO A 85 -5.95 -3.68 1.45
N GLY A 86 -6.86 -3.55 0.47
CA GLY A 86 -7.22 -2.23 -0.07
C GLY A 86 -8.03 -1.40 0.89
N LEU A 87 -8.96 -2.01 1.63
CA LEU A 87 -9.69 -1.33 2.69
C LEU A 87 -8.73 -0.85 3.78
N ALA A 88 -7.79 -1.69 4.20
CA ALA A 88 -6.76 -1.34 5.18
C ALA A 88 -5.91 -0.17 4.71
N ALA A 89 -5.42 -0.22 3.47
CA ALA A 89 -4.65 0.87 2.87
C ALA A 89 -5.48 2.16 2.74
N SER A 90 -6.74 2.05 2.30
CA SER A 90 -7.64 3.20 2.14
C SER A 90 -7.96 3.87 3.48
N VAL A 91 -8.21 3.09 4.52
CA VAL A 91 -8.45 3.63 5.88
C VAL A 91 -7.20 4.28 6.44
N ALA A 92 -6.01 3.69 6.23
CA ALA A 92 -4.76 4.33 6.63
C ALA A 92 -4.55 5.66 5.90
N LEU A 93 -4.79 5.71 4.58
CA LEU A 93 -4.67 6.93 3.77
C LEU A 93 -5.70 7.99 4.16
N LEU A 94 -6.96 7.61 4.36
CA LEU A 94 -8.03 8.52 4.80
C LEU A 94 -7.77 9.04 6.22
N GLY A 95 -7.14 8.24 7.08
CA GLY A 95 -6.70 8.71 8.39
C GLY A 95 -5.78 9.93 8.28
N PHE A 96 -4.87 9.96 7.31
CA PHE A 96 -4.08 11.16 7.02
C PHE A 96 -4.90 12.34 6.47
N ALA A 97 -6.00 12.06 5.76
CA ALA A 97 -6.87 13.11 5.23
C ALA A 97 -7.76 13.74 6.31
N VAL A 98 -8.29 12.93 7.23
CA VAL A 98 -9.25 13.38 8.24
C VAL A 98 -8.55 14.08 9.41
N TRP A 99 -7.42 13.52 9.89
CA TRP A 99 -6.72 14.12 11.01
C TRP A 99 -5.71 15.16 10.54
N PRO A 100 -5.84 16.43 11.00
CA PRO A 100 -4.87 17.46 10.66
C PRO A 100 -3.47 17.05 11.14
N THR A 101 -2.53 17.07 10.23
CA THR A 101 -1.16 16.57 10.45
C THR A 101 -0.26 17.61 11.13
N ALA A 102 -0.76 18.82 11.30
CA ALA A 102 0.00 19.91 11.87
C ALA A 102 -0.43 20.21 13.29
N PRO A 103 0.48 20.31 14.27
CA PRO A 103 0.16 20.90 15.55
C PRO A 103 -0.21 22.37 15.31
N GLN A 104 -1.35 22.78 15.85
CA GLN A 104 -1.70 24.20 15.88
C GLN A 104 -0.92 24.82 17.03
N VAL A 105 0.15 25.52 16.71
CA VAL A 105 0.94 26.25 17.69
C VAL A 105 0.58 27.73 17.58
N GLY A 106 -0.06 28.24 18.61
CA GLY A 106 -0.24 29.68 18.85
C GLY A 106 -1.45 30.32 18.16
N THR A 107 -2.14 31.15 18.92
CA THR A 107 -3.24 32.02 18.49
C THR A 107 -2.75 33.31 17.81
N GLY A 108 -1.54 33.31 17.24
CA GLY A 108 -0.97 34.43 16.50
C GLY A 108 -1.58 34.60 15.12
N SER A 109 -1.66 35.81 14.63
CA SER A 109 -2.17 36.21 13.33
C SER A 109 -1.60 35.33 12.22
N THR A 110 -2.47 34.52 11.57
CA THR A 110 -2.12 33.66 10.44
C THR A 110 -1.88 34.52 9.20
N SER A 111 -0.64 34.86 8.89
CA SER A 111 -0.29 35.34 7.57
C SER A 111 -0.43 34.16 6.60
N ALA A 112 -1.58 34.06 5.94
CA ALA A 112 -1.81 33.06 4.92
C ALA A 112 -0.90 33.36 3.72
N SER A 113 0.04 32.47 3.42
CA SER A 113 0.80 32.58 2.18
C SER A 113 -0.18 32.41 0.99
N LEU A 114 -0.27 33.41 0.13
CA LEU A 114 -1.12 33.43 -1.08
C LEU A 114 -0.67 32.45 -2.16
N ILE A 115 0.40 31.70 -1.93
CA ILE A 115 0.88 30.69 -2.88
C ILE A 115 -0.09 29.54 -2.92
N ARG A 116 -0.74 29.34 -4.08
CA ARG A 116 -1.65 28.21 -4.33
C ARG A 116 -0.87 26.89 -4.25
N ARG A 117 -1.09 26.15 -3.19
CA ARG A 117 -0.48 24.83 -2.99
C ARG A 117 -1.36 23.75 -3.62
N SER A 118 -0.77 22.91 -4.46
CA SER A 118 -1.44 21.77 -5.07
C SER A 118 -0.98 20.46 -4.44
N ALA A 119 -1.76 19.38 -4.62
CA ALA A 119 -1.38 18.05 -4.15
C ALA A 119 0.01 17.59 -4.67
N TRP A 120 0.46 18.16 -5.78
CA TRP A 120 1.71 17.83 -6.47
C TRP A 120 2.90 18.71 -6.06
N SER A 121 2.68 19.71 -5.21
CA SER A 121 3.72 20.73 -4.88
C SER A 121 4.89 20.18 -4.06
N PHE A 122 4.71 19.05 -3.37
CA PHE A 122 5.68 18.51 -2.40
C PHE A 122 6.38 17.23 -2.84
N GLY A 123 6.23 16.83 -4.10
CA GLY A 123 6.88 15.65 -4.65
C GLY A 123 7.32 15.83 -6.10
N SER A 124 8.26 14.99 -6.56
CA SER A 124 8.62 14.94 -7.98
C SER A 124 7.50 14.30 -8.80
N ARG A 125 7.32 14.70 -10.06
CA ARG A 125 6.36 14.08 -10.98
C ARG A 125 6.56 12.56 -11.08
N ARG A 126 7.81 12.10 -11.03
CA ARG A 126 8.15 10.66 -11.08
C ARG A 126 7.59 9.90 -9.87
N LEU A 127 7.60 10.52 -8.68
CA LEU A 127 7.08 9.91 -7.48
C LEU A 127 5.58 9.59 -7.61
N PHE A 128 4.80 10.51 -8.17
CA PHE A 128 3.36 10.32 -8.37
C PHE A 128 3.02 9.41 -9.56
N ALA A 129 3.91 9.34 -10.55
CA ALA A 129 3.74 8.47 -11.70
C ALA A 129 3.71 6.98 -11.31
N VAL A 130 4.51 6.58 -10.29
CA VAL A 130 4.59 5.17 -9.87
C VAL A 130 3.23 4.57 -9.50
N PRO A 131 2.48 5.07 -8.51
CA PRO A 131 1.18 4.49 -8.17
C PRO A 131 0.16 4.60 -9.31
N ALA A 132 0.20 5.66 -10.13
CA ALA A 132 -0.67 5.82 -11.28
C ALA A 132 -0.39 4.76 -12.35
N THR A 133 0.87 4.52 -12.67
CA THR A 133 1.26 3.46 -13.62
C THR A 133 0.88 2.09 -13.10
N VAL A 134 1.16 1.79 -11.83
CA VAL A 134 0.80 0.50 -11.23
C VAL A 134 -0.72 0.31 -11.26
N ALA A 135 -1.51 1.33 -10.93
CA ALA A 135 -2.97 1.25 -11.00
C ALA A 135 -3.45 0.98 -12.44
N ALA A 136 -2.89 1.67 -13.44
CA ALA A 136 -3.24 1.48 -14.84
C ALA A 136 -2.88 0.05 -15.33
N VAL A 137 -1.68 -0.42 -15.02
CA VAL A 137 -1.25 -1.79 -15.34
C VAL A 137 -2.14 -2.82 -14.65
N TYR A 138 -2.50 -2.59 -13.39
CA TYR A 138 -3.36 -3.50 -12.65
C TYR A 138 -4.77 -3.57 -13.22
N LEU A 139 -5.38 -2.43 -13.51
CA LEU A 139 -6.71 -2.39 -14.16
C LEU A 139 -6.69 -3.06 -15.54
N GLY A 140 -5.62 -2.86 -16.31
CA GLY A 140 -5.41 -3.55 -17.59
C GLY A 140 -5.30 -5.07 -17.41
N ALA A 141 -4.56 -5.54 -16.41
CA ALA A 141 -4.45 -6.96 -16.08
C ALA A 141 -5.80 -7.56 -15.67
N LEU A 142 -6.59 -6.86 -14.84
CA LEU A 142 -7.94 -7.29 -14.46
C LEU A 142 -8.89 -7.35 -15.67
N ALA A 143 -8.83 -6.36 -16.56
CA ALA A 143 -9.63 -6.35 -17.79
C ALA A 143 -9.27 -7.53 -18.70
N THR A 144 -7.96 -7.78 -18.89
CA THR A 144 -7.49 -8.95 -19.67
C THR A 144 -7.96 -10.26 -19.03
N ALA A 145 -7.81 -10.39 -17.71
CA ALA A 145 -8.26 -11.55 -16.99
C ALA A 145 -9.78 -11.77 -17.10
N ALA A 146 -10.58 -10.71 -17.07
CA ALA A 146 -12.02 -10.78 -17.23
C ALA A 146 -12.44 -11.30 -18.63
N VAL A 147 -11.68 -10.91 -19.68
CA VAL A 147 -11.94 -11.38 -21.08
C VAL A 147 -11.58 -12.87 -21.24
N VAL A 148 -10.52 -13.32 -20.58
CA VAL A 148 -10.01 -14.71 -20.73
C VAL A 148 -10.69 -15.68 -19.76
N ALA A 149 -11.42 -15.17 -18.77
CA ALA A 149 -12.10 -16.00 -17.77
C ALA A 149 -13.22 -16.84 -18.37
N SER A 150 -13.37 -18.02 -17.83
CA SER A 150 -14.45 -18.96 -18.13
C SER A 150 -15.35 -19.16 -16.91
N PRO A 151 -16.63 -19.54 -17.10
CA PRO A 151 -17.49 -19.89 -15.98
C PRO A 151 -16.96 -21.15 -15.27
N ASP A 152 -17.14 -21.20 -13.96
CA ASP A 152 -16.94 -22.41 -13.17
C ASP A 152 -18.24 -23.27 -13.13
N ASP A 153 -18.23 -24.33 -12.34
CA ASP A 153 -19.38 -25.25 -12.17
C ASP A 153 -20.62 -24.55 -11.59
N ALA A 154 -20.44 -23.39 -10.95
CA ALA A 154 -21.52 -22.55 -10.43
C ALA A 154 -21.93 -21.42 -11.39
N GLY A 155 -21.37 -21.37 -12.60
CA GLY A 155 -21.61 -20.32 -13.59
C GLY A 155 -20.91 -18.99 -13.31
N LEU A 156 -20.01 -18.93 -12.32
CA LEU A 156 -19.28 -17.70 -11.96
C LEU A 156 -18.02 -17.58 -12.81
N MET A 157 -17.79 -16.38 -13.36
CA MET A 157 -16.63 -16.05 -14.21
C MET A 157 -15.35 -15.93 -13.36
N ARG A 158 -14.84 -17.06 -12.85
CA ARG A 158 -13.67 -17.19 -11.96
C ARG A 158 -12.79 -18.40 -12.25
N ALA A 159 -12.99 -19.05 -13.39
CA ALA A 159 -12.16 -20.16 -13.85
C ALA A 159 -11.31 -19.73 -15.05
N PHE A 160 -10.20 -20.41 -15.27
CA PHE A 160 -9.47 -20.43 -16.52
C PHE A 160 -9.64 -21.82 -17.12
N ALA A 161 -10.23 -21.92 -18.30
CA ALA A 161 -10.47 -23.19 -18.98
C ALA A 161 -9.66 -23.29 -20.27
N GLN A 162 -9.17 -24.49 -20.55
CA GLN A 162 -8.50 -24.84 -21.78
C GLN A 162 -9.11 -26.10 -22.37
N THR A 163 -9.25 -26.12 -23.70
CA THR A 163 -9.72 -27.26 -24.44
C THR A 163 -8.69 -27.64 -25.49
N GLN A 164 -8.27 -28.89 -25.52
CA GLN A 164 -7.37 -29.42 -26.52
C GLN A 164 -7.92 -30.75 -27.06
N GLY A 165 -8.43 -30.75 -28.30
CA GLY A 165 -9.17 -31.87 -28.85
C GLY A 165 -10.45 -32.16 -28.05
N ASN A 166 -10.60 -33.35 -27.53
CA ASN A 166 -11.76 -33.78 -26.73
C ASN A 166 -11.54 -33.63 -25.21
N LEU A 167 -10.36 -33.15 -24.81
CA LEU A 167 -10.04 -32.92 -23.40
C LEU A 167 -10.26 -31.46 -23.03
N SER A 168 -10.94 -31.22 -21.91
CA SER A 168 -11.10 -29.90 -21.30
C SER A 168 -10.56 -29.92 -19.89
N SER A 169 -9.85 -28.89 -19.52
CA SER A 169 -9.35 -28.66 -18.17
C SER A 169 -9.70 -27.25 -17.72
N SER A 170 -10.12 -27.11 -16.46
CA SER A 170 -10.39 -25.84 -15.86
C SER A 170 -9.73 -25.73 -14.51
N ALA A 171 -9.31 -24.52 -14.14
CA ALA A 171 -8.70 -24.25 -12.84
C ALA A 171 -9.27 -22.99 -12.20
N THR A 172 -9.58 -23.10 -10.91
CA THR A 172 -10.01 -22.00 -10.03
C THR A 172 -9.04 -21.89 -8.85
N PRO A 173 -8.93 -20.72 -8.19
CA PRO A 173 -9.51 -19.44 -8.56
C PRO A 173 -8.69 -18.74 -9.65
N PHE A 174 -9.40 -18.08 -10.57
CA PHE A 174 -8.82 -17.19 -11.58
C PHE A 174 -9.44 -15.79 -11.42
N PRO A 175 -8.69 -14.70 -11.59
CA PRO A 175 -9.16 -13.33 -11.35
C PRO A 175 -10.06 -12.80 -12.49
N GLY A 176 -11.09 -13.59 -12.86
CA GLY A 176 -12.12 -13.18 -13.82
C GLY A 176 -13.00 -12.04 -13.29
N SER A 177 -14.13 -11.78 -13.96
CA SER A 177 -15.01 -10.65 -13.57
C SER A 177 -15.57 -10.79 -12.15
N PHE A 178 -15.73 -12.02 -11.64
CA PHE A 178 -16.20 -12.26 -10.27
C PHE A 178 -15.31 -11.61 -9.20
N TYR A 179 -13.98 -11.76 -9.31
CA TYR A 179 -13.03 -11.09 -8.42
C TYR A 179 -12.58 -9.74 -8.99
N GLY A 180 -12.50 -9.64 -10.31
CA GLY A 180 -11.95 -8.48 -11.00
C GLY A 180 -12.76 -7.20 -10.76
N LEU A 181 -14.09 -7.26 -10.75
CA LEU A 181 -14.93 -6.09 -10.50
C LEU A 181 -14.74 -5.50 -9.09
N PRO A 182 -14.86 -6.29 -7.99
CA PRO A 182 -14.60 -5.75 -6.66
C PRO A 182 -13.16 -5.27 -6.47
N LEU A 183 -12.16 -5.93 -7.08
CA LEU A 183 -10.76 -5.50 -7.03
C LEU A 183 -10.52 -4.20 -7.81
N ALA A 184 -11.18 -4.01 -8.97
CA ALA A 184 -11.11 -2.76 -9.74
C ALA A 184 -11.75 -1.61 -8.96
N ALA A 185 -12.92 -1.83 -8.36
CA ALA A 185 -13.56 -0.84 -7.49
C ALA A 185 -12.65 -0.46 -6.31
N MET A 186 -12.02 -1.46 -5.67
CA MET A 186 -11.09 -1.22 -4.56
C MET A 186 -9.84 -0.47 -4.99
N THR A 187 -9.33 -0.71 -6.20
CA THR A 187 -8.23 0.06 -6.78
C THR A 187 -8.58 1.54 -6.90
N ILE A 188 -9.78 1.85 -7.38
CA ILE A 188 -10.28 3.23 -7.46
C ILE A 188 -10.36 3.85 -6.05
N VAL A 189 -10.88 3.12 -5.07
CA VAL A 189 -10.98 3.59 -3.68
C VAL A 189 -9.59 3.92 -3.11
N VAL A 190 -8.58 3.07 -3.33
CA VAL A 190 -7.19 3.33 -2.89
C VAL A 190 -6.64 4.59 -3.55
N VAL A 191 -6.81 4.76 -4.87
CA VAL A 191 -6.33 5.93 -5.62
C VAL A 191 -7.01 7.21 -5.14
N VAL A 192 -8.33 7.19 -4.96
CA VAL A 192 -9.10 8.34 -4.45
C VAL A 192 -8.69 8.69 -3.02
N SER A 193 -8.48 7.69 -2.16
CA SER A 193 -8.01 7.88 -0.78
C SER A 193 -6.61 8.50 -0.74
N ALA A 194 -5.71 8.04 -1.60
CA ALA A 194 -4.37 8.61 -1.74
C ALA A 194 -4.42 10.08 -2.21
N TYR A 195 -5.25 10.37 -3.22
CA TYR A 195 -5.45 11.74 -3.70
C TYR A 195 -6.05 12.65 -2.63
N ALA A 196 -7.04 12.18 -1.87
CA ALA A 196 -7.65 12.93 -0.77
C ALA A 196 -6.61 13.25 0.32
N ALA A 197 -5.77 12.29 0.69
CA ALA A 197 -4.69 12.47 1.64
C ALA A 197 -3.66 13.51 1.15
N LEU A 198 -3.23 13.42 -0.11
CA LEU A 198 -2.30 14.37 -0.71
C LEU A 198 -2.90 15.79 -0.80
N ARG A 199 -4.16 15.90 -1.20
CA ARG A 199 -4.88 17.18 -1.26
C ARG A 199 -4.98 17.80 0.12
N ARG A 200 -5.32 17.03 1.14
CA ARG A 200 -5.42 17.50 2.52
C ARG A 200 -4.08 17.98 3.06
N MET A 201 -2.99 17.23 2.78
CA MET A 201 -1.63 17.66 3.12
C MET A 201 -1.25 19.00 2.47
N ALA A 202 -1.62 19.19 1.21
CA ALA A 202 -1.33 20.43 0.51
C ALA A 202 -2.13 21.61 1.07
N SER A 203 -3.41 21.40 1.44
CA SER A 203 -4.31 22.45 1.95
C SER A 203 -4.18 22.72 3.44
N SER A 204 -3.46 21.89 4.21
CA SER A 204 -3.25 22.12 5.64
C SER A 204 -2.46 23.41 5.88
N ALA A 205 -2.88 24.19 6.90
CA ALA A 205 -2.16 25.40 7.30
C ALA A 205 -0.71 25.09 7.68
N SER A 206 0.20 26.04 7.48
CA SER A 206 1.57 25.88 7.97
C SER A 206 1.56 25.85 9.48
N ILE A 207 2.36 24.97 10.07
CA ILE A 207 2.48 24.80 11.52
C ILE A 207 2.95 26.09 12.21
N LEU A 208 3.60 26.95 11.44
CA LEU A 208 4.43 28.03 11.94
C LEU A 208 4.07 29.34 11.23
N SER A 209 3.05 30.02 11.76
CA SER A 209 2.57 31.29 11.21
C SER A 209 3.47 32.50 11.53
N SER A 210 4.43 32.40 12.47
CA SER A 210 5.34 33.45 12.89
C SER A 210 6.81 33.16 12.55
N ALA A 211 7.05 32.63 11.35
CA ALA A 211 8.18 31.79 11.08
C ALA A 211 9.48 32.50 10.76
N THR A 212 10.51 32.12 11.47
CA THR A 212 11.90 32.15 11.02
C THR A 212 12.08 31.31 9.78
N GLU A 213 12.98 31.62 8.86
CA GLU A 213 13.24 30.85 7.64
C GLU A 213 13.49 29.35 7.91
N ASP A 214 14.13 29.04 9.03
CA ASP A 214 14.42 27.65 9.43
C ASP A 214 13.15 26.83 9.68
N LEU A 215 12.14 27.44 10.27
CA LEU A 215 10.86 26.79 10.55
C LEU A 215 10.07 26.51 9.25
N LEU A 216 10.17 27.39 8.25
CA LEU A 216 9.59 27.16 6.93
C LEU A 216 10.27 25.99 6.20
N ARG A 217 11.59 25.84 6.32
CA ARG A 217 12.33 24.71 5.76
C ARG A 217 11.90 23.39 6.41
N ILE A 218 11.72 23.36 7.72
CA ILE A 218 11.23 22.20 8.47
C ILE A 218 9.83 21.78 7.99
N ASP A 219 8.88 22.76 7.85
CA ASP A 219 7.53 22.47 7.34
C ASP A 219 7.57 21.88 5.92
N GLN A 220 8.38 22.42 5.01
CA GLN A 220 8.53 21.92 3.66
C GLN A 220 9.12 20.50 3.63
N GLN A 221 10.15 20.24 4.43
CA GLN A 221 10.77 18.92 4.53
C GLN A 221 9.80 17.91 5.09
N TRP A 222 9.07 18.27 6.14
CA TRP A 222 8.00 17.45 6.70
C TRP A 222 6.96 17.05 5.65
N ARG A 223 6.42 18.03 4.91
CA ARG A 223 5.43 17.78 3.85
C ARG A 223 5.96 16.85 2.76
N ARG A 224 7.23 17.00 2.35
CA ARG A 224 7.88 16.12 1.38
C ARG A 224 7.93 14.67 1.89
N ILE A 225 8.30 14.48 3.15
CA ILE A 225 8.40 13.15 3.75
C ILE A 225 7.01 12.50 3.84
N VAL A 226 6.01 13.21 4.35
CA VAL A 226 4.64 12.66 4.45
C VAL A 226 4.05 12.38 3.06
N THR A 227 4.27 13.25 2.08
CA THR A 227 3.89 13.00 0.68
C THR A 227 4.54 11.71 0.16
N SER A 228 5.84 11.52 0.42
CA SER A 228 6.55 10.30 0.04
C SER A 228 5.98 9.05 0.71
N ILE A 229 5.58 9.13 1.98
CA ILE A 229 4.95 8.03 2.72
C ILE A 229 3.60 7.67 2.10
N ILE A 230 2.73 8.66 1.85
CA ILE A 230 1.41 8.45 1.23
C ILE A 230 1.57 7.74 -0.12
N VAL A 231 2.48 8.23 -0.97
CA VAL A 231 2.72 7.64 -2.29
C VAL A 231 3.28 6.22 -2.21
N ARG A 232 4.21 5.96 -1.28
CA ARG A 232 4.76 4.61 -1.09
C ARG A 232 3.73 3.63 -0.57
N ILE A 233 2.87 4.02 0.37
CA ILE A 233 1.78 3.18 0.89
C ILE A 233 0.79 2.84 -0.23
N SER A 234 0.37 3.83 -1.03
CA SER A 234 -0.54 3.58 -2.15
C SER A 234 0.08 2.69 -3.23
N ALA A 235 1.34 2.93 -3.59
CA ALA A 235 2.06 2.08 -4.55
C ALA A 235 2.24 0.65 -4.02
N ALA A 236 2.58 0.49 -2.73
CA ALA A 236 2.71 -0.82 -2.09
C ALA A 236 1.38 -1.60 -2.11
N ALA A 237 0.26 -0.96 -1.76
CA ALA A 237 -1.05 -1.59 -1.79
C ALA A 237 -1.43 -2.07 -3.20
N LEU A 238 -1.21 -1.23 -4.21
CA LEU A 238 -1.51 -1.55 -5.61
C LEU A 238 -0.60 -2.65 -6.16
N LEU A 239 0.71 -2.62 -5.84
CA LEU A 239 1.64 -3.70 -6.19
C LEU A 239 1.32 -5.01 -5.48
N GLY A 240 0.86 -4.95 -4.23
CA GLY A 240 0.39 -6.11 -3.50
C GLY A 240 -0.80 -6.77 -4.18
N TYR A 241 -1.78 -5.97 -4.59
CA TYR A 241 -2.92 -6.45 -5.37
C TYR A 241 -2.50 -7.06 -6.71
N LEU A 242 -1.70 -6.34 -7.49
CA LEU A 242 -1.18 -6.83 -8.76
C LEU A 242 -0.42 -8.15 -8.56
N GLY A 243 0.45 -8.20 -7.55
CA GLY A 243 1.28 -9.36 -7.27
C GLY A 243 0.46 -10.61 -6.92
N VAL A 244 -0.45 -10.49 -5.96
CA VAL A 244 -1.32 -11.60 -5.55
C VAL A 244 -2.20 -12.07 -6.71
N THR A 245 -2.79 -11.12 -7.45
CA THR A 245 -3.64 -11.41 -8.61
C THR A 245 -2.86 -12.18 -9.69
N LEU A 246 -1.64 -11.76 -10.01
CA LEU A 246 -0.79 -12.43 -11.00
C LEU A 246 -0.35 -13.82 -10.55
N VAL A 247 -0.07 -14.03 -9.25
CA VAL A 247 0.25 -15.36 -8.72
C VAL A 247 -0.94 -16.30 -8.86
N TYR A 248 -2.15 -15.87 -8.51
CA TYR A 248 -3.35 -16.70 -8.69
C TYR A 248 -3.68 -16.95 -10.16
N ALA A 249 -3.63 -15.93 -11.00
CA ALA A 249 -3.84 -16.07 -12.45
C ALA A 249 -2.83 -17.05 -13.05
N GLY A 250 -1.55 -16.85 -12.76
CA GLY A 250 -0.47 -17.69 -13.27
C GLY A 250 -0.59 -19.15 -12.81
N SER A 251 -0.94 -19.37 -11.54
CA SER A 251 -1.13 -20.70 -11.00
C SER A 251 -2.36 -21.41 -11.61
N ALA A 252 -3.43 -20.69 -11.89
CA ALA A 252 -4.62 -21.23 -12.55
C ALA A 252 -4.33 -21.57 -14.01
N MET A 253 -3.65 -20.69 -14.74
CA MET A 253 -3.22 -20.94 -16.13
C MET A 253 -2.32 -22.17 -16.23
N HIS A 254 -1.32 -22.27 -15.34
CA HIS A 254 -0.43 -23.43 -15.32
C HIS A 254 -1.18 -24.73 -15.04
N ARG A 255 -2.03 -24.76 -14.01
CA ARG A 255 -2.82 -25.96 -13.66
C ARG A 255 -3.81 -26.40 -14.74
N ALA A 256 -4.47 -25.43 -15.40
CA ALA A 256 -5.40 -25.74 -16.49
C ALA A 256 -4.68 -26.22 -17.75
N SER A 257 -3.39 -25.91 -17.90
CA SER A 257 -2.58 -26.27 -19.07
C SER A 257 -1.69 -27.49 -18.84
N ASP A 258 -1.63 -28.00 -17.61
CA ASP A 258 -0.79 -29.15 -17.23
C ASP A 258 -1.54 -30.47 -17.46
N PHE A 259 -1.97 -30.69 -18.72
CA PHE A 259 -2.47 -31.98 -19.15
C PHE A 259 -1.68 -32.47 -20.37
N THR A 260 -1.25 -33.68 -20.29
CA THR A 260 -0.53 -34.36 -21.39
C THR A 260 -1.50 -35.06 -22.30
N VAL A 261 -1.56 -34.69 -23.57
CA VAL A 261 -2.26 -35.41 -24.61
C VAL A 261 -1.22 -36.18 -25.41
N ASN A 262 -1.25 -37.49 -25.37
CA ASN A 262 -0.39 -38.39 -26.16
C ASN A 262 1.11 -38.10 -26.04
N GLY A 263 1.60 -37.73 -24.85
CA GLY A 263 3.03 -37.38 -24.64
C GLY A 263 3.46 -36.03 -25.18
N GLY A 264 2.51 -35.18 -25.63
CA GLY A 264 2.79 -33.85 -26.09
C GLY A 264 3.05 -32.89 -24.93
N SER A 265 3.92 -31.90 -25.18
CA SER A 265 4.32 -30.89 -24.19
C SER A 265 3.17 -29.96 -23.77
N ALA A 266 3.28 -29.43 -22.56
CA ALA A 266 2.43 -28.38 -22.02
C ALA A 266 2.14 -27.26 -23.03
N THR A 267 0.92 -26.74 -23.02
CA THR A 267 0.52 -25.66 -23.93
C THR A 267 1.32 -24.37 -23.64
N SER A 268 1.36 -23.44 -24.61
CA SER A 268 2.01 -22.13 -24.43
C SER A 268 1.50 -21.36 -23.20
N TRP A 269 0.26 -21.61 -22.76
CA TRP A 269 -0.35 -21.01 -21.58
C TRP A 269 0.30 -21.43 -20.27
N SER A 270 0.90 -22.61 -20.19
CA SER A 270 1.70 -23.01 -19.02
C SER A 270 2.90 -22.08 -18.82
N ALA A 271 3.62 -21.74 -19.90
CA ALA A 271 4.73 -20.80 -19.85
C ALA A 271 4.27 -19.39 -19.46
N VAL A 272 3.17 -18.91 -20.03
CA VAL A 272 2.55 -17.62 -19.65
C VAL A 272 2.16 -17.61 -18.17
N GLY A 273 1.60 -18.71 -17.67
CA GLY A 273 1.27 -18.90 -16.26
C GLY A 273 2.48 -18.74 -15.35
N TRP A 274 3.60 -19.36 -15.69
CA TRP A 274 4.86 -19.23 -14.93
C TRP A 274 5.38 -17.80 -14.95
N VAL A 275 5.41 -17.13 -16.10
CA VAL A 275 5.84 -15.73 -16.21
C VAL A 275 4.96 -14.82 -15.35
N ALA A 276 3.63 -15.00 -15.40
CA ALA A 276 2.70 -14.26 -14.57
C ALA A 276 2.94 -14.49 -13.08
N ALA A 277 3.13 -15.74 -12.65
CA ALA A 277 3.38 -16.08 -11.26
C ALA A 277 4.70 -15.46 -10.74
N ILE A 278 5.78 -15.53 -11.54
CA ILE A 278 7.07 -14.92 -11.19
C ILE A 278 6.94 -13.39 -11.10
N ALA A 279 6.31 -12.75 -12.08
CA ALA A 279 6.06 -11.31 -12.04
C ALA A 279 5.21 -10.92 -10.82
N GLY A 280 4.25 -11.76 -10.43
CA GLY A 280 3.47 -11.61 -9.22
C GLY A 280 4.33 -11.65 -7.96
N LEU A 281 5.22 -12.62 -7.83
CA LEU A 281 6.15 -12.73 -6.68
C LEU A 281 7.08 -11.52 -6.59
N VAL A 282 7.63 -11.05 -7.71
CA VAL A 282 8.45 -9.84 -7.75
C VAL A 282 7.64 -8.62 -7.27
N SER A 283 6.38 -8.50 -7.68
CA SER A 283 5.49 -7.41 -7.24
C SER A 283 5.19 -7.48 -5.73
N VAL A 284 5.02 -8.67 -5.16
CA VAL A 284 4.85 -8.87 -3.70
C VAL A 284 6.13 -8.47 -2.94
N LEU A 285 7.30 -8.84 -3.44
CA LEU A 285 8.58 -8.40 -2.85
C LEU A 285 8.74 -6.88 -2.91
N ALA A 286 8.40 -6.26 -4.04
CA ALA A 286 8.42 -4.81 -4.17
C ALA A 286 7.45 -4.13 -3.18
N THR A 287 6.28 -4.73 -2.92
CA THR A 287 5.34 -4.27 -1.87
C THR A 287 6.00 -4.25 -0.49
N ALA A 288 6.70 -5.32 -0.12
CA ALA A 288 7.41 -5.40 1.17
C ALA A 288 8.51 -4.33 1.28
N VAL A 289 9.28 -4.13 0.22
CA VAL A 289 10.34 -3.10 0.17
C VAL A 289 9.75 -1.69 0.31
N LEU A 290 8.69 -1.36 -0.43
CA LEU A 290 8.06 -0.04 -0.36
C LEU A 290 7.40 0.23 1.00
N SER A 291 6.75 -0.79 1.58
CA SER A 291 6.18 -0.71 2.92
C SER A 291 7.26 -0.49 3.98
N GLY A 292 8.36 -1.24 3.90
CA GLY A 292 9.52 -1.06 4.77
C GLY A 292 10.15 0.33 4.62
N ALA A 293 10.29 0.82 3.39
CA ALA A 293 10.81 2.16 3.12
C ALA A 293 9.86 3.28 3.61
N ALA A 294 8.54 3.07 3.58
CA ALA A 294 7.57 4.01 4.17
C ALA A 294 7.71 4.04 5.70
N ILE A 295 7.83 2.89 6.35
CA ILE A 295 8.04 2.79 7.80
C ILE A 295 9.38 3.42 8.20
N ALA A 296 10.46 3.12 7.47
CA ALA A 296 11.78 3.72 7.72
C ALA A 296 11.75 5.24 7.58
N ALA A 297 11.00 5.79 6.62
CA ALA A 297 10.81 7.23 6.47
C ALA A 297 10.09 7.85 7.67
N VAL A 298 9.10 7.15 8.25
CA VAL A 298 8.45 7.59 9.50
C VAL A 298 9.42 7.60 10.68
N LEU A 299 10.29 6.59 10.76
CA LEU A 299 11.30 6.50 11.82
C LEU A 299 12.38 7.58 11.69
N SER A 300 12.79 7.90 10.45
CA SER A 300 13.80 8.94 10.20
C SER A 300 13.33 10.36 10.51
N LEU A 301 12.02 10.61 10.52
CA LEU A 301 11.46 11.88 10.99
C LEU A 301 11.87 12.23 12.42
N ARG A 302 12.13 11.20 13.23
CA ARG A 302 12.61 11.36 14.61
C ARG A 302 14.04 11.87 14.68
N ASP A 303 14.94 11.31 13.85
CA ASP A 303 16.39 11.58 13.97
C ASP A 303 16.76 12.98 13.45
N GLN A 304 15.97 13.52 12.51
CA GLN A 304 16.20 14.85 11.95
C GLN A 304 15.70 15.97 12.86
N ALA A 305 14.67 15.71 13.67
CA ALA A 305 14.19 16.66 14.68
C ALA A 305 15.13 16.76 15.90
N VAL A 306 16.06 15.84 16.05
CA VAL A 306 16.98 15.75 17.21
C VAL A 306 18.36 16.33 16.89
N ARG A 307 18.74 16.55 15.64
CA ARG A 307 20.01 17.19 15.30
C ARG A 307 19.86 18.70 15.45
N PRO A 308 20.39 19.33 16.53
CA PRO A 308 20.58 20.77 16.52
C PRO A 308 21.47 21.06 15.31
N SER A 309 21.02 21.95 14.44
CA SER A 309 21.90 22.57 13.47
C SER A 309 23.05 23.13 14.29
N GLY A 310 24.20 22.47 14.25
CA GLY A 310 25.42 22.96 14.86
C GLY A 310 25.73 24.30 14.21
N VAL A 311 25.21 25.35 14.79
CA VAL A 311 25.74 26.68 14.57
C VAL A 311 27.17 26.58 15.07
N PRO A 312 28.17 26.71 14.20
CA PRO A 312 29.52 26.86 14.67
C PRO A 312 29.48 28.13 15.53
N VAL A 313 29.62 27.96 16.86
CA VAL A 313 29.87 29.08 17.76
C VAL A 313 31.13 29.72 17.23
N GLY A 314 30.90 30.74 16.40
CA GLY A 314 31.93 31.48 15.71
C GLY A 314 32.87 32.07 16.72
N GLN A 315 34.10 31.81 16.49
CA GLN A 315 35.26 32.58 16.91
C GLN A 315 34.94 34.06 16.87
N SER A 316 34.59 34.62 18.03
CA SER A 316 34.78 36.03 18.30
C SER A 316 36.28 36.24 18.52
N ARG A 317 36.96 36.75 17.53
CA ARG A 317 38.21 37.50 17.67
C ARG A 317 37.95 38.99 17.41
#